data_195e08719058bccafae922a51bc58316
#
_entry.id   195e08719058bccafae922a51bc58316
#
_cell.length_a   1.000
_cell.length_b   1.000
_cell.length_c   1.000
_cell.angle_alpha   90.00
_cell.angle_beta   90.00
_cell.angle_gamma   90.00
#
_symmetry.space_group_name_H-M   'P 1'
#
loop_
_entity.id
_entity.type
_entity.pdbx_description
1 polymer ?
#
loop_
_entity_poly.entity_id
_entity_poly.type
_entity_poly.pdbx_seq_one_letter_code
_entity_poly.pdbx_strand_id
1 'polypeptide(L)'
;MDLTALIRADLVSMQAYQPIRPFEVLAVQLGRAPDAIVKLDANENPYGPSPRAQAALADLPYIHIYPDPESRLLRAALSGFTGVPAGQLLAGAGADELIDLTMRLFLQPGDAILDCPPTFGMYAFDAAIAGARVIRVPRRPDWSVDVAAVEEAVRRYRPKLLFVTSPNNPDGGWLPGADLERLLDLPVVVVLDEAYVEFAGLERSRIGWVAGRDNLIVLRSFSKWAGLAGLRVGYGAFPAALMPHLWKIKQPYTVSVAASTAAIASLEDRAYLEQTVARIVEERERLWQELGTIPYLRPYSSQANFVLCQVKGRRAGQLKAALEQEGVLVRHFDKPRVDDCIRVSVGKPEQTDALVSVLRRL
;
A
#
# COMPACT_ATOMS: atom_id res chain seq x y z
N MET A 1 33.08 21.08 14.64
CA MET A 1 32.38 21.19 13.34
C MET A 1 30.92 20.87 13.58
N ASP A 2 30.02 21.77 13.24
CA ASP A 2 28.59 21.50 13.32
C ASP A 2 28.18 20.69 12.08
N LEU A 3 27.91 19.40 12.27
CA LEU A 3 27.48 18.50 11.18
C LEU A 3 26.11 18.84 10.63
N THR A 4 25.24 19.48 11.44
CA THR A 4 23.88 19.84 11.03
C THR A 4 23.91 20.87 9.89
N ALA A 5 24.92 21.73 9.87
CA ALA A 5 25.12 22.69 8.79
C ALA A 5 25.44 22.07 7.41
N LEU A 6 25.86 20.81 7.38
CA LEU A 6 26.13 20.07 6.14
C LEU A 6 24.92 19.29 5.62
N ILE A 7 23.87 19.19 6.43
CA ILE A 7 22.63 18.50 6.02
C ILE A 7 21.83 19.44 5.10
N ARG A 8 21.17 18.88 4.11
CA ARG A 8 20.22 19.63 3.28
C ARG A 8 19.19 20.34 4.17
N ALA A 9 19.04 21.64 3.98
CA ALA A 9 18.19 22.48 4.85
C ALA A 9 16.71 22.03 4.86
N ASP A 10 16.21 21.54 3.73
CA ASP A 10 14.85 21.00 3.59
C ASP A 10 14.63 19.72 4.41
N LEU A 11 15.67 18.91 4.63
CA LEU A 11 15.60 17.69 5.44
C LEU A 11 15.71 17.95 6.94
N VAL A 12 16.39 19.03 7.35
CA VAL A 12 16.53 19.39 8.78
C VAL A 12 15.18 19.65 9.44
N SER A 13 14.25 20.27 8.71
CA SER A 13 12.90 20.58 9.21
C SER A 13 11.85 19.50 8.88
N MET A 14 12.22 18.47 8.13
CA MET A 14 11.31 17.43 7.71
C MET A 14 10.88 16.56 8.89
N GLN A 15 9.57 16.32 9.01
CA GLN A 15 9.05 15.37 10.01
C GLN A 15 9.34 13.93 9.56
N ALA A 16 9.91 13.13 10.47
CA ALA A 16 10.12 11.72 10.21
C ALA A 16 8.79 10.99 10.02
N TYR A 17 8.78 10.02 9.11
CA TYR A 17 7.66 9.10 8.99
C TYR A 17 7.48 8.32 10.31
N GLN A 18 6.24 8.22 10.78
CA GLN A 18 5.91 7.46 11.98
C GLN A 18 5.40 6.06 11.61
N PRO A 19 6.26 5.04 11.65
CA PRO A 19 5.86 3.66 11.38
C PRO A 19 4.93 3.13 12.48
N ILE A 20 4.29 2.01 12.20
CA ILE A 20 3.57 1.23 13.21
C ILE A 20 4.61 0.64 14.17
N ARG A 21 4.32 0.70 15.49
CA ARG A 21 5.19 0.05 16.47
C ARG A 21 5.15 -1.47 16.29
N PRO A 22 6.30 -2.16 16.36
CA PRO A 22 6.33 -3.61 16.30
C PRO A 22 5.43 -4.22 17.38
N PHE A 23 4.66 -5.24 17.02
CA PHE A 23 3.68 -5.84 17.95
C PHE A 23 4.37 -6.54 19.13
N GLU A 24 5.59 -7.06 18.93
CA GLU A 24 6.39 -7.66 19.99
C GLU A 24 6.79 -6.63 21.05
N VAL A 25 7.12 -5.42 20.63
CA VAL A 25 7.42 -4.30 21.55
C VAL A 25 6.17 -3.91 22.34
N LEU A 26 5.03 -3.86 21.67
CA LEU A 26 3.75 -3.57 22.34
C LEU A 26 3.33 -4.67 23.28
N ALA A 27 3.52 -5.94 22.93
CA ALA A 27 3.24 -7.07 23.80
C ALA A 27 4.01 -6.97 25.10
N VAL A 28 5.31 -6.66 25.06
CA VAL A 28 6.14 -6.44 26.25
C VAL A 28 5.62 -5.24 27.07
N GLN A 29 5.31 -4.12 26.44
CA GLN A 29 4.79 -2.92 27.12
C GLN A 29 3.44 -3.17 27.80
N LEU A 30 2.60 -4.02 27.21
CA LEU A 30 1.28 -4.36 27.74
C LEU A 30 1.32 -5.55 28.72
N GLY A 31 2.48 -6.17 28.92
CA GLY A 31 2.61 -7.37 29.76
C GLY A 31 1.82 -8.57 29.22
N ARG A 32 1.63 -8.67 27.90
CA ARG A 32 0.88 -9.73 27.22
C ARG A 32 1.82 -10.64 26.41
N ALA A 33 1.45 -11.90 26.25
CA ALA A 33 2.13 -12.76 25.27
C ALA A 33 1.85 -12.26 23.84
N PRO A 34 2.82 -12.36 22.90
CA PRO A 34 2.61 -11.91 21.51
C PRO A 34 1.35 -12.49 20.84
N ASP A 35 1.07 -13.77 21.08
CA ASP A 35 -0.11 -14.47 20.51
C ASP A 35 -1.43 -14.00 21.12
N ALA A 36 -1.41 -13.30 22.26
CA ALA A 36 -2.59 -12.66 22.86
C ALA A 36 -2.89 -11.26 22.27
N ILE A 37 -2.07 -10.80 21.32
CA ILE A 37 -2.29 -9.53 20.63
C ILE A 37 -3.09 -9.75 19.34
N VAL A 38 -4.22 -9.08 19.25
CA VAL A 38 -5.06 -9.05 18.03
C VAL A 38 -4.58 -7.91 17.14
N LYS A 39 -3.74 -8.24 16.13
CA LYS A 39 -3.07 -7.27 15.27
C LYS A 39 -3.91 -6.93 14.02
N LEU A 40 -4.62 -5.80 14.05
CA LEU A 40 -5.52 -5.32 12.98
C LEU A 40 -5.16 -3.89 12.53
N ASP A 41 -3.87 -3.54 12.48
CA ASP A 41 -3.39 -2.16 12.26
C ASP A 41 -2.60 -1.94 10.96
N ALA A 42 -2.05 -3.02 10.34
CA ALA A 42 -1.07 -2.92 9.26
C ALA A 42 -1.53 -3.46 7.91
N ASN A 43 -2.79 -3.87 7.77
CA ASN A 43 -3.34 -4.47 6.54
C ASN A 43 -2.54 -5.68 6.06
N GLU A 44 -2.00 -6.46 7.00
CA GLU A 44 -1.30 -7.70 6.70
C GLU A 44 -2.29 -8.84 6.39
N ASN A 45 -1.84 -9.89 5.74
CA ASN A 45 -2.63 -11.08 5.50
C ASN A 45 -2.65 -11.94 6.77
N PRO A 46 -3.81 -12.15 7.42
CA PRO A 46 -3.89 -12.89 8.68
C PRO A 46 -3.63 -14.40 8.53
N TYR A 47 -3.64 -14.91 7.30
CA TYR A 47 -3.36 -16.32 7.00
C TYR A 47 -1.88 -16.58 6.71
N GLY A 48 -1.07 -15.51 6.53
CA GLY A 48 0.35 -15.61 6.18
C GLY A 48 0.60 -15.99 4.72
N PRO A 49 1.83 -16.39 4.38
CA PRO A 49 2.20 -16.84 3.05
C PRO A 49 1.63 -18.22 2.71
N SER A 50 1.61 -18.56 1.41
CA SER A 50 1.18 -19.89 0.99
C SER A 50 2.12 -20.99 1.50
N PRO A 51 1.62 -22.24 1.70
CA PRO A 51 2.45 -23.37 2.09
C PRO A 51 3.63 -23.60 1.14
N ARG A 52 3.41 -23.39 -0.16
CA ARG A 52 4.46 -23.52 -1.18
C ARG A 52 5.55 -22.46 -1.00
N ALA A 53 5.17 -21.22 -0.70
CA ALA A 53 6.12 -20.14 -0.41
C ALA A 53 6.90 -20.41 0.88
N GLN A 54 6.26 -20.95 1.92
CA GLN A 54 6.92 -21.35 3.16
C GLN A 54 7.93 -22.48 2.92
N ALA A 55 7.56 -23.51 2.18
CA ALA A 55 8.45 -24.61 1.83
C ALA A 55 9.67 -24.14 1.02
N ALA A 56 9.43 -23.24 0.04
CA ALA A 56 10.50 -22.67 -0.77
C ALA A 56 11.48 -21.81 0.05
N LEU A 57 11.00 -21.16 1.11
CA LEU A 57 11.85 -20.40 2.04
C LEU A 57 12.67 -21.31 2.96
N ALA A 58 12.15 -22.50 3.31
CA ALA A 58 12.88 -23.46 4.15
C ALA A 58 14.03 -24.14 3.40
N ASP A 59 13.98 -24.20 2.08
CA ASP A 59 15.00 -24.83 1.22
C ASP A 59 15.62 -23.80 0.25
N LEU A 60 16.13 -22.70 0.80
CA LEU A 60 16.77 -21.64 0.02
C LEU A 60 18.19 -22.03 -0.38
N PRO A 61 18.46 -22.26 -1.67
CA PRO A 61 19.82 -22.47 -2.14
C PRO A 61 20.59 -21.13 -2.22
N TYR A 62 21.88 -21.18 -2.08
CA TYR A 62 22.79 -20.08 -2.44
C TYR A 62 22.53 -18.73 -1.78
N ILE A 63 22.03 -18.70 -0.52
CA ILE A 63 21.77 -17.45 0.21
C ILE A 63 23.02 -16.56 0.40
N HIS A 64 24.21 -17.10 0.17
CA HIS A 64 25.50 -16.43 0.23
C HIS A 64 25.93 -15.84 -1.12
N ILE A 65 25.12 -15.99 -2.17
CA ILE A 65 25.37 -15.45 -3.52
C ILE A 65 24.37 -14.32 -3.80
N TYR A 66 24.83 -13.24 -4.44
CA TYR A 66 23.95 -12.16 -4.84
C TYR A 66 22.82 -12.65 -5.76
N PRO A 67 21.57 -12.15 -5.59
CA PRO A 67 20.48 -12.47 -6.48
C PRO A 67 20.70 -11.92 -7.88
N ASP A 68 19.89 -12.36 -8.84
CA ASP A 68 19.85 -11.73 -10.17
C ASP A 68 19.43 -10.26 -10.07
N PRO A 69 20.31 -9.30 -10.48
CA PRO A 69 20.03 -7.87 -10.35
C PRO A 69 18.80 -7.40 -11.13
N GLU A 70 18.41 -8.15 -12.18
CA GLU A 70 17.23 -7.87 -12.98
C GLU A 70 15.99 -8.68 -12.56
N SER A 71 16.12 -9.61 -11.61
CA SER A 71 15.03 -10.50 -11.16
C SER A 71 14.32 -11.20 -12.34
N ARG A 72 15.07 -11.74 -13.30
CA ARG A 72 14.53 -12.26 -14.59
C ARG A 72 13.48 -13.35 -14.39
N LEU A 73 13.74 -14.30 -13.47
CA LEU A 73 12.79 -15.39 -13.18
C LEU A 73 11.49 -14.84 -12.57
N LEU A 74 11.59 -13.91 -11.62
CA LEU A 74 10.41 -13.28 -11.04
C LEU A 74 9.64 -12.46 -12.08
N ARG A 75 10.32 -11.70 -12.94
CA ARG A 75 9.68 -10.93 -14.02
C ARG A 75 9.00 -11.85 -15.05
N ALA A 76 9.57 -13.02 -15.35
CA ALA A 76 8.95 -14.00 -16.20
C ALA A 76 7.67 -14.58 -15.58
N ALA A 77 7.71 -14.94 -14.29
CA ALA A 77 6.53 -15.41 -13.53
C ALA A 77 5.44 -14.31 -13.46
N LEU A 78 5.82 -13.07 -13.20
CA LEU A 78 4.92 -11.92 -13.20
C LEU A 78 4.30 -11.67 -14.58
N SER A 79 5.06 -11.84 -15.66
CA SER A 79 4.54 -11.73 -17.03
C SER A 79 3.45 -12.78 -17.29
N GLY A 80 3.67 -14.02 -16.87
CA GLY A 80 2.65 -15.08 -16.95
C GLY A 80 1.41 -14.78 -16.10
N PHE A 81 1.58 -14.11 -14.95
CA PHE A 81 0.47 -13.78 -14.05
C PHE A 81 -0.33 -12.55 -14.52
N THR A 82 0.33 -11.52 -15.03
CA THR A 82 -0.30 -10.23 -15.37
C THR A 82 -0.64 -10.08 -16.83
N GLY A 83 -0.04 -10.88 -17.71
CA GLY A 83 -0.11 -10.70 -19.16
C GLY A 83 0.75 -9.55 -19.69
N VAL A 84 1.44 -8.79 -18.83
CA VAL A 84 2.33 -7.69 -19.26
C VAL A 84 3.68 -8.27 -19.68
N PRO A 85 4.26 -7.82 -20.82
CA PRO A 85 5.58 -8.28 -21.23
C PRO A 85 6.64 -8.11 -20.13
N ALA A 86 7.49 -9.12 -19.89
CA ALA A 86 8.53 -9.08 -18.87
C ALA A 86 9.47 -7.86 -19.03
N GLY A 87 9.66 -7.36 -20.28
CA GLY A 87 10.42 -6.16 -20.58
C GLY A 87 9.82 -4.85 -20.03
N GLN A 88 8.54 -4.85 -19.65
CA GLN A 88 7.82 -3.72 -19.05
C GLN A 88 7.56 -3.90 -17.55
N LEU A 89 8.04 -4.98 -16.97
CA LEU A 89 7.92 -5.27 -15.54
C LEU A 89 9.21 -4.98 -14.78
N LEU A 90 9.12 -4.42 -13.60
CA LEU A 90 10.22 -4.18 -12.69
C LEU A 90 9.86 -4.70 -11.30
N ALA A 91 10.74 -5.49 -10.70
CA ALA A 91 10.60 -5.92 -9.32
C ALA A 91 11.41 -5.01 -8.39
N GLY A 92 10.93 -4.80 -7.17
CA GLY A 92 11.58 -3.95 -6.17
C GLY A 92 11.39 -4.47 -4.74
N ALA A 93 12.13 -3.88 -3.81
CA ALA A 93 12.00 -4.12 -2.37
C ALA A 93 10.68 -3.54 -1.81
N GLY A 94 9.55 -4.12 -2.21
CA GLY A 94 8.21 -3.61 -2.03
C GLY A 94 7.85 -2.57 -3.12
N ALA A 95 6.58 -2.16 -3.13
CA ALA A 95 6.13 -1.06 -3.98
C ALA A 95 6.80 0.27 -3.59
N ASP A 96 7.22 0.42 -2.33
CA ASP A 96 7.86 1.64 -1.82
C ASP A 96 9.15 1.98 -2.58
N GLU A 97 10.00 0.98 -2.89
CA GLU A 97 11.18 1.22 -3.75
C GLU A 97 10.79 1.73 -5.13
N LEU A 98 9.70 1.22 -5.69
CA LEU A 98 9.26 1.62 -7.03
C LEU A 98 8.64 3.01 -7.04
N ILE A 99 8.01 3.44 -5.94
CA ILE A 99 7.56 4.82 -5.72
C ILE A 99 8.77 5.76 -5.71
N ASP A 100 9.77 5.47 -4.86
CA ASP A 100 11.01 6.26 -4.78
C ASP A 100 11.74 6.30 -6.14
N LEU A 101 11.87 5.14 -6.80
CA LEU A 101 12.52 5.04 -8.10
C LEU A 101 11.80 5.87 -9.16
N THR A 102 10.45 5.88 -9.16
CA THR A 102 9.64 6.73 -10.04
C THR A 102 9.88 8.21 -9.74
N MET A 103 9.92 8.60 -8.45
CA MET A 103 10.24 9.98 -8.08
C MET A 103 11.63 10.39 -8.55
N ARG A 104 12.64 9.55 -8.33
CA ARG A 104 14.02 9.82 -8.78
C ARG A 104 14.16 9.89 -10.29
N LEU A 105 13.30 9.18 -11.03
CA LEU A 105 13.32 9.25 -12.51
C LEU A 105 12.80 10.58 -13.04
N PHE A 106 11.74 11.11 -12.44
CA PHE A 106 11.01 12.26 -13.00
C PHE A 106 11.31 13.59 -12.30
N LEU A 107 11.68 13.57 -11.02
CA LEU A 107 11.72 14.77 -10.21
C LEU A 107 13.13 15.27 -9.96
N GLN A 108 13.25 16.61 -10.01
CA GLN A 108 14.36 17.37 -9.47
C GLN A 108 13.81 18.44 -8.51
N PRO A 109 14.64 19.06 -7.65
CA PRO A 109 14.18 20.10 -6.74
C PRO A 109 13.38 21.19 -7.43
N GLY A 110 12.20 21.51 -6.86
CA GLY A 110 11.26 22.49 -7.43
C GLY A 110 10.18 21.93 -8.35
N ASP A 111 10.32 20.70 -8.85
CA ASP A 111 9.24 20.02 -9.56
C ASP A 111 8.03 19.76 -8.65
N ALA A 112 6.95 19.23 -9.19
CA ALA A 112 5.75 18.95 -8.42
C ALA A 112 5.17 17.56 -8.72
N ILE A 113 4.59 16.97 -7.69
CA ILE A 113 3.62 15.88 -7.82
C ILE A 113 2.22 16.38 -7.46
N LEU A 114 1.20 15.64 -7.91
CA LEU A 114 -0.17 15.79 -7.44
C LEU A 114 -0.56 14.58 -6.60
N ASP A 115 -1.17 14.86 -5.44
CA ASP A 115 -1.61 13.88 -4.45
C ASP A 115 -3.08 14.11 -4.10
N CYS A 116 -3.85 13.04 -3.88
CA CYS A 116 -5.28 13.10 -3.59
C CYS A 116 -5.58 12.63 -2.15
N PRO A 117 -5.26 13.44 -1.11
CA PRO A 117 -5.47 13.04 0.27
C PRO A 117 -6.97 13.02 0.68
N PRO A 118 -7.32 12.21 1.72
CA PRO A 118 -6.48 11.25 2.40
C PRO A 118 -6.10 10.07 1.52
N THR A 119 -4.81 9.74 1.49
CA THR A 119 -4.25 8.62 0.74
C THR A 119 -2.96 8.12 1.40
N PHE A 120 -2.23 7.21 0.76
CA PHE A 120 -0.98 6.67 1.29
C PHE A 120 0.08 7.76 1.44
N GLY A 121 0.60 7.93 2.66
CA GLY A 121 1.43 9.08 3.02
C GLY A 121 2.83 9.08 2.40
N MET A 122 3.29 7.94 1.85
CA MET A 122 4.64 7.86 1.29
C MET A 122 4.81 8.69 0.01
N TYR A 123 3.75 8.92 -0.75
CA TYR A 123 3.86 9.78 -1.95
C TYR A 123 4.33 11.19 -1.60
N ALA A 124 3.68 11.82 -0.63
CA ALA A 124 4.09 13.15 -0.18
C ALA A 124 5.44 13.13 0.56
N PHE A 125 5.75 12.04 1.26
CA PHE A 125 7.01 11.87 1.98
C PHE A 125 8.20 11.77 1.00
N ASP A 126 8.12 10.88 0.01
CA ASP A 126 9.19 10.67 -0.96
C ASP A 126 9.35 11.88 -1.89
N ALA A 127 8.24 12.57 -2.23
CA ALA A 127 8.32 13.83 -2.97
C ALA A 127 9.09 14.91 -2.18
N ALA A 128 8.88 15.00 -0.86
CA ALA A 128 9.62 15.93 -0.01
C ALA A 128 11.12 15.56 0.03
N ILE A 129 11.46 14.26 0.10
CA ILE A 129 12.86 13.79 0.00
C ILE A 129 13.48 14.19 -1.35
N ALA A 130 12.72 14.11 -2.44
CA ALA A 130 13.16 14.55 -3.76
C ALA A 130 13.26 16.08 -3.91
N GLY A 131 12.86 16.86 -2.89
CA GLY A 131 12.80 18.33 -2.96
C GLY A 131 11.67 18.85 -3.85
N ALA A 132 10.67 18.03 -4.12
CA ALA A 132 9.53 18.37 -4.95
C ALA A 132 8.37 18.95 -4.13
N ARG A 133 7.55 19.77 -4.78
CA ARG A 133 6.32 20.31 -4.19
C ARG A 133 5.20 19.29 -4.30
N VAL A 134 4.34 19.24 -3.29
CA VAL A 134 3.15 18.40 -3.28
C VAL A 134 1.91 19.27 -3.51
N ILE A 135 1.28 19.15 -4.67
CA ILE A 135 -0.01 19.74 -4.99
C ILE A 135 -1.10 18.81 -4.45
N ARG A 136 -1.91 19.30 -3.52
CA ARG A 136 -2.95 18.49 -2.88
C ARG A 136 -4.32 18.84 -3.45
N VAL A 137 -4.99 17.84 -4.02
CA VAL A 137 -6.40 17.89 -4.39
C VAL A 137 -7.16 16.92 -3.48
N PRO A 138 -7.81 17.41 -2.42
CA PRO A 138 -8.51 16.54 -1.48
C PRO A 138 -9.61 15.73 -2.17
N ARG A 139 -9.77 14.47 -1.76
CA ARG A 139 -10.91 13.64 -2.19
C ARG A 139 -12.23 14.29 -1.78
N ARG A 140 -13.29 13.98 -2.51
CA ARG A 140 -14.65 14.43 -2.18
C ARG A 140 -15.13 13.89 -0.83
N PRO A 141 -16.24 14.39 -0.26
CA PRO A 141 -16.77 13.88 1.01
C PRO A 141 -17.13 12.39 0.99
N ASP A 142 -17.43 11.83 -0.17
CA ASP A 142 -17.72 10.41 -0.41
C ASP A 142 -16.46 9.58 -0.68
N TRP A 143 -15.28 10.14 -0.47
CA TRP A 143 -13.95 9.55 -0.70
C TRP A 143 -13.56 9.37 -2.18
N SER A 144 -14.42 9.72 -3.14
CA SER A 144 -14.07 9.69 -4.56
C SER A 144 -12.98 10.71 -4.90
N VAL A 145 -12.21 10.46 -5.95
CA VAL A 145 -11.27 11.44 -6.51
C VAL A 145 -12.05 12.56 -7.17
N ASP A 146 -11.72 13.80 -6.88
CA ASP A 146 -12.29 14.95 -7.58
C ASP A 146 -11.54 15.17 -8.91
N VAL A 147 -11.96 14.41 -9.93
CA VAL A 147 -11.30 14.43 -11.24
C VAL A 147 -11.30 15.84 -11.85
N ALA A 148 -12.39 16.60 -11.72
CA ALA A 148 -12.43 17.96 -12.26
C ALA A 148 -11.42 18.89 -11.58
N ALA A 149 -11.29 18.80 -10.25
CA ALA A 149 -10.29 19.57 -9.52
C ALA A 149 -8.85 19.10 -9.84
N VAL A 150 -8.64 17.79 -10.09
CA VAL A 150 -7.35 17.27 -10.57
C VAL A 150 -7.01 17.82 -11.95
N GLU A 151 -7.94 17.82 -12.89
CA GLU A 151 -7.77 18.39 -14.23
C GLU A 151 -7.38 19.88 -14.17
N GLU A 152 -8.03 20.66 -13.32
CA GLU A 152 -7.68 22.07 -13.11
C GLU A 152 -6.28 22.23 -12.50
N ALA A 153 -5.97 21.43 -11.49
CA ALA A 153 -4.66 21.47 -10.83
C ALA A 153 -3.53 21.07 -11.79
N VAL A 154 -3.73 20.06 -12.65
CA VAL A 154 -2.75 19.66 -13.66
C VAL A 154 -2.50 20.79 -14.67
N ARG A 155 -3.57 21.43 -15.17
CA ARG A 155 -3.44 22.58 -16.08
C ARG A 155 -2.70 23.76 -15.45
N ARG A 156 -3.00 24.05 -14.18
CA ARG A 156 -2.46 25.22 -13.48
C ARG A 156 -1.03 25.03 -13.00
N TYR A 157 -0.72 23.87 -12.41
CA TYR A 157 0.53 23.63 -11.69
C TYR A 157 1.52 22.77 -12.46
N ARG A 158 1.07 22.08 -13.51
CA ARG A 158 1.87 21.20 -14.37
C ARG A 158 2.74 20.22 -13.58
N PRO A 159 2.15 19.40 -12.66
CA PRO A 159 2.91 18.38 -11.96
C PRO A 159 3.44 17.34 -12.97
N LYS A 160 4.58 16.73 -12.68
CA LYS A 160 5.12 15.64 -13.51
C LYS A 160 4.47 14.31 -13.23
N LEU A 161 4.07 14.06 -11.96
CA LEU A 161 3.47 12.83 -11.49
C LEU A 161 2.13 13.10 -10.80
N LEU A 162 1.15 12.25 -11.06
CA LEU A 162 -0.11 12.15 -10.35
C LEU A 162 -0.18 10.78 -9.69
N PHE A 163 -0.25 10.72 -8.36
CA PHE A 163 -0.45 9.47 -7.62
C PHE A 163 -1.92 9.27 -7.30
N VAL A 164 -2.45 8.12 -7.68
CA VAL A 164 -3.79 7.65 -7.32
C VAL A 164 -3.72 6.19 -6.89
N THR A 165 -4.44 5.87 -5.80
CA THR A 165 -4.46 4.53 -5.23
C THR A 165 -5.84 3.93 -5.40
N SER A 166 -5.94 2.70 -5.88
CA SER A 166 -7.20 2.01 -6.11
C SER A 166 -7.05 0.49 -5.92
N PRO A 167 -7.65 -0.08 -4.85
CA PRO A 167 -8.39 0.57 -3.75
C PRO A 167 -7.54 1.50 -2.90
N ASN A 168 -8.13 2.63 -2.45
CA ASN A 168 -7.39 3.63 -1.70
C ASN A 168 -7.16 3.24 -0.24
N ASN A 169 -6.07 3.69 0.32
CA ASN A 169 -5.77 3.62 1.73
C ASN A 169 -5.80 5.06 2.31
N PRO A 170 -6.71 5.42 3.26
CA PRO A 170 -7.30 4.48 4.23
C PRO A 170 -8.77 4.10 4.05
N ASP A 171 -9.49 4.59 3.06
CA ASP A 171 -10.94 4.41 2.95
C ASP A 171 -11.37 3.13 2.23
N GLY A 172 -10.49 2.51 1.44
CA GLY A 172 -10.81 1.34 0.63
C GLY A 172 -11.61 1.63 -0.65
N GLY A 173 -11.76 2.92 -1.00
CA GLY A 173 -12.53 3.37 -2.16
C GLY A 173 -11.89 2.98 -3.49
N TRP A 174 -12.73 2.80 -4.49
CA TRP A 174 -12.35 2.42 -5.84
C TRP A 174 -12.32 3.61 -6.79
N LEU A 175 -11.35 3.64 -7.72
CA LEU A 175 -11.32 4.59 -8.83
C LEU A 175 -11.99 3.97 -10.07
N PRO A 176 -13.12 4.50 -10.55
CA PRO A 176 -13.77 4.02 -11.78
C PRO A 176 -12.85 4.11 -12.99
N GLY A 177 -12.97 3.14 -13.93
CA GLY A 177 -12.17 3.13 -15.14
C GLY A 177 -12.32 4.40 -15.99
N ALA A 178 -13.56 4.90 -16.12
CA ALA A 178 -13.83 6.15 -16.84
C ALA A 178 -13.13 7.38 -16.21
N ASP A 179 -13.01 7.42 -14.88
CA ASP A 179 -12.28 8.49 -14.19
C ASP A 179 -10.78 8.37 -14.44
N LEU A 180 -10.24 7.13 -14.43
CA LEU A 180 -8.84 6.90 -14.78
C LEU A 180 -8.55 7.30 -16.24
N GLU A 181 -9.42 6.98 -17.19
CA GLU A 181 -9.26 7.39 -18.59
C GLU A 181 -9.14 8.91 -18.71
N ARG A 182 -10.01 9.66 -18.04
CA ARG A 182 -9.92 11.13 -18.00
C ARG A 182 -8.60 11.63 -17.43
N LEU A 183 -8.08 10.98 -16.39
CA LEU A 183 -6.78 11.33 -15.80
C LEU A 183 -5.63 11.01 -16.75
N LEU A 184 -5.73 9.94 -17.55
CA LEU A 184 -4.73 9.56 -18.55
C LEU A 184 -4.71 10.46 -19.78
N ASP A 185 -5.76 11.21 -20.05
CA ASP A 185 -5.82 12.22 -21.11
C ASP A 185 -5.09 13.53 -20.74
N LEU A 186 -4.61 13.65 -19.50
CA LEU A 186 -3.89 14.82 -19.02
C LEU A 186 -2.38 14.72 -19.30
N PRO A 187 -1.68 15.85 -19.48
CA PRO A 187 -0.22 15.89 -19.71
C PRO A 187 0.54 15.65 -18.38
N VAL A 188 0.36 14.49 -17.77
CA VAL A 188 0.97 14.06 -16.52
C VAL A 188 1.18 12.55 -16.54
N VAL A 189 2.21 12.05 -15.88
CA VAL A 189 2.37 10.60 -15.66
C VAL A 189 1.50 10.18 -14.49
N VAL A 190 0.56 9.27 -14.74
CA VAL A 190 -0.31 8.71 -13.72
C VAL A 190 0.36 7.48 -13.12
N VAL A 191 0.58 7.49 -11.81
CA VAL A 191 1.05 6.34 -11.03
C VAL A 191 -0.14 5.77 -10.29
N LEU A 192 -0.67 4.67 -10.79
CA LEU A 192 -1.78 3.94 -10.19
C LEU A 192 -1.23 2.87 -9.23
N ASP A 193 -1.49 3.06 -7.94
CA ASP A 193 -1.11 2.09 -6.92
C ASP A 193 -2.26 1.10 -6.70
N GLU A 194 -2.04 -0.13 -7.11
CA GLU A 194 -2.95 -1.27 -7.00
C GLU A 194 -2.56 -2.24 -5.87
N ALA A 195 -1.92 -1.77 -4.78
CA ALA A 195 -1.45 -2.64 -3.69
C ALA A 195 -2.56 -3.49 -3.03
N TYR A 196 -3.82 -3.21 -3.28
CA TYR A 196 -4.99 -3.91 -2.71
C TYR A 196 -5.94 -4.47 -3.77
N VAL A 197 -5.58 -4.45 -5.04
CA VAL A 197 -6.50 -4.77 -6.14
C VAL A 197 -7.02 -6.21 -6.09
N GLU A 198 -6.25 -7.15 -5.55
CA GLU A 198 -6.65 -8.55 -5.42
C GLU A 198 -7.93 -8.71 -4.58
N PHE A 199 -8.15 -7.83 -3.59
CA PHE A 199 -9.36 -7.83 -2.74
C PHE A 199 -10.57 -7.19 -3.42
N ALA A 200 -10.36 -6.44 -4.50
CA ALA A 200 -11.42 -5.85 -5.32
C ALA A 200 -11.79 -6.71 -6.53
N GLY A 201 -10.95 -7.70 -6.87
CA GLY A 201 -11.04 -8.54 -8.05
C GLY A 201 -10.03 -8.17 -9.12
N LEU A 202 -9.26 -9.15 -9.59
CA LEU A 202 -8.18 -8.95 -10.56
C LEU A 202 -8.67 -8.44 -11.93
N GLU A 203 -9.91 -8.69 -12.29
CA GLU A 203 -10.55 -8.18 -13.51
C GLU A 203 -10.66 -6.65 -13.52
N ARG A 204 -10.60 -6.03 -12.33
CA ARG A 204 -10.60 -4.57 -12.17
C ARG A 204 -9.22 -3.95 -12.33
N SER A 205 -8.16 -4.74 -12.34
CA SER A 205 -6.79 -4.23 -12.52
C SER A 205 -6.63 -3.51 -13.87
N ARG A 206 -5.84 -2.48 -13.85
CA ARG A 206 -5.46 -1.70 -15.04
C ARG A 206 -4.00 -1.93 -15.44
N ILE A 207 -3.34 -2.92 -14.84
CA ILE A 207 -1.93 -3.21 -15.14
C ILE A 207 -1.71 -3.53 -16.63
N GLY A 208 -2.64 -4.21 -17.27
CA GLY A 208 -2.59 -4.50 -18.70
C GLY A 208 -2.71 -3.26 -19.61
N TRP A 209 -3.21 -2.13 -19.09
CA TRP A 209 -3.34 -0.89 -19.87
C TRP A 209 -1.98 -0.25 -20.16
N VAL A 210 -0.97 -0.56 -19.35
CA VAL A 210 0.39 0.01 -19.50
C VAL A 210 0.98 -0.27 -20.87
N ALA A 211 0.65 -1.41 -21.49
CA ALA A 211 1.14 -1.75 -22.83
C ALA A 211 0.65 -0.78 -23.94
N GLY A 212 -0.47 -0.09 -23.72
CA GLY A 212 -1.08 0.83 -24.67
C GLY A 212 -1.11 2.30 -24.21
N ARG A 213 -0.44 2.64 -23.10
CA ARG A 213 -0.45 3.99 -22.51
C ARG A 213 0.95 4.43 -22.11
N ASP A 214 1.46 5.50 -22.72
CA ASP A 214 2.82 6.00 -22.48
C ASP A 214 2.96 6.77 -21.15
N ASN A 215 1.85 7.12 -20.51
CA ASN A 215 1.81 7.90 -19.28
C ASN A 215 1.17 7.18 -18.10
N LEU A 216 1.05 5.83 -18.14
CA LEU A 216 0.53 5.02 -17.03
C LEU A 216 1.63 4.13 -16.44
N ILE A 217 1.84 4.24 -15.14
CA ILE A 217 2.61 3.31 -14.33
C ILE A 217 1.65 2.63 -13.37
N VAL A 218 1.73 1.30 -13.23
CA VAL A 218 0.91 0.56 -12.25
C VAL A 218 1.83 -0.16 -11.27
N LEU A 219 1.62 0.07 -9.97
CA LEU A 219 2.41 -0.53 -8.90
C LEU A 219 1.58 -1.58 -8.16
N ARG A 220 2.20 -2.68 -7.73
CA ARG A 220 1.58 -3.77 -6.97
C ARG A 220 2.53 -4.33 -5.91
N SER A 221 1.98 -5.00 -4.91
CA SER A 221 2.74 -5.53 -3.79
C SER A 221 2.34 -6.95 -3.43
N PHE A 222 3.31 -7.79 -3.07
CA PHE A 222 3.06 -9.09 -2.43
C PHE A 222 2.80 -8.98 -0.92
N SER A 223 2.93 -7.78 -0.34
CA SER A 223 2.81 -7.57 1.10
C SER A 223 1.43 -7.90 1.66
N LYS A 224 0.36 -7.73 0.84
CA LYS A 224 -1.03 -7.81 1.32
C LYS A 224 -1.67 -9.15 0.98
N TRP A 225 -1.93 -9.40 -0.27
CA TRP A 225 -2.64 -10.61 -0.70
C TRP A 225 -1.82 -11.89 -0.53
N ALA A 226 -0.50 -11.84 -0.77
CA ALA A 226 0.39 -13.00 -0.71
C ALA A 226 1.01 -13.26 0.67
N GLY A 227 0.77 -12.36 1.66
CA GLY A 227 1.32 -12.53 3.01
C GLY A 227 2.84 -12.38 3.12
N LEU A 228 3.48 -11.65 2.19
CA LEU A 228 4.94 -11.49 2.14
C LEU A 228 5.42 -10.11 2.65
N ALA A 229 4.65 -9.48 3.54
CA ALA A 229 4.98 -8.13 4.02
C ALA A 229 6.41 -8.02 4.60
N GLY A 230 6.84 -9.02 5.37
CA GLY A 230 8.18 -9.07 5.97
C GLY A 230 9.31 -9.33 4.97
N LEU A 231 9.01 -9.86 3.78
CA LEU A 231 10.03 -10.14 2.75
C LEU A 231 10.30 -8.96 1.83
N ARG A 232 9.52 -7.89 1.91
CA ARG A 232 9.72 -6.68 1.13
C ARG A 232 9.84 -6.94 -0.37
N VAL A 233 8.77 -7.40 -1.01
CA VAL A 233 8.73 -7.62 -2.46
C VAL A 233 7.48 -7.02 -3.08
N GLY A 234 7.68 -6.29 -4.17
CA GLY A 234 6.64 -5.69 -4.99
C GLY A 234 7.08 -5.61 -6.45
N TYR A 235 6.19 -5.19 -7.29
CA TYR A 235 6.46 -5.02 -8.71
C TYR A 235 5.63 -3.89 -9.31
N GLY A 236 6.08 -3.41 -10.47
CA GLY A 236 5.36 -2.44 -11.26
C GLY A 236 5.43 -2.74 -12.74
N ALA A 237 4.41 -2.32 -13.47
CA ALA A 237 4.39 -2.25 -14.90
C ALA A 237 4.65 -0.81 -15.34
N PHE A 238 5.53 -0.65 -16.32
CA PHE A 238 6.00 0.65 -16.79
C PHE A 238 5.92 0.72 -18.32
N PRO A 239 5.66 1.89 -18.91
CA PRO A 239 5.82 2.11 -20.34
C PRO A 239 7.19 1.66 -20.84
N ALA A 240 7.23 1.01 -22.00
CA ALA A 240 8.46 0.45 -22.55
C ALA A 240 9.58 1.51 -22.70
N ALA A 241 9.21 2.74 -23.04
CA ALA A 241 10.15 3.86 -23.19
C ALA A 241 10.85 4.26 -21.88
N LEU A 242 10.25 3.98 -20.72
CA LEU A 242 10.84 4.32 -19.43
C LEU A 242 11.84 3.26 -18.94
N MET A 243 11.71 2.01 -19.38
CA MET A 243 12.52 0.90 -18.87
C MET A 243 14.02 1.10 -18.99
N PRO A 244 14.59 1.57 -20.14
CA PRO A 244 16.03 1.82 -20.23
C PRO A 244 16.53 2.88 -19.25
N HIS A 245 15.68 3.85 -18.87
CA HIS A 245 16.03 4.88 -17.90
C HIS A 245 15.93 4.39 -16.46
N LEU A 246 14.91 3.58 -16.15
CA LEU A 246 14.75 2.94 -14.85
C LEU A 246 15.97 2.03 -14.52
N TRP A 247 16.43 1.24 -15.49
CA TRP A 247 17.61 0.39 -15.30
C TRP A 247 18.90 1.17 -15.03
N LYS A 248 19.02 2.44 -15.46
CA LYS A 248 20.19 3.29 -15.16
C LYS A 248 20.26 3.71 -13.69
N ILE A 249 19.10 3.83 -13.02
CA ILE A 249 19.02 4.39 -11.67
C ILE A 249 18.61 3.37 -10.62
N LYS A 250 18.09 2.20 -11.02
CA LYS A 250 17.74 1.13 -10.10
C LYS A 250 18.98 0.55 -9.44
N GLN A 251 18.99 0.51 -8.12
CA GLN A 251 20.04 -0.17 -7.39
C GLN A 251 19.99 -1.68 -7.69
N PRO A 252 21.13 -2.33 -7.94
CA PRO A 252 21.16 -3.78 -8.14
C PRO A 252 20.84 -4.51 -6.83
N TYR A 253 20.38 -5.76 -6.93
CA TYR A 253 20.22 -6.70 -5.82
C TYR A 253 19.21 -6.31 -4.74
N THR A 254 18.31 -5.37 -4.98
CA THR A 254 17.33 -4.90 -3.98
C THR A 254 16.29 -5.94 -3.62
N VAL A 255 15.97 -6.87 -4.53
CA VAL A 255 15.10 -8.01 -4.27
C VAL A 255 15.97 -9.21 -3.84
N SER A 256 15.87 -9.59 -2.58
CA SER A 256 16.67 -10.70 -2.03
C SER A 256 16.31 -12.05 -2.66
N VAL A 257 17.21 -13.04 -2.52
CA VAL A 257 16.94 -14.43 -2.94
C VAL A 257 15.65 -14.94 -2.29
N ALA A 258 15.49 -14.73 -0.98
CA ALA A 258 14.30 -15.15 -0.24
C ALA A 258 13.01 -14.50 -0.77
N ALA A 259 13.05 -13.19 -1.01
CA ALA A 259 11.91 -12.43 -1.54
C ALA A 259 11.49 -12.90 -2.94
N SER A 260 12.48 -13.08 -3.83
CA SER A 260 12.23 -13.57 -5.19
C SER A 260 11.67 -14.99 -5.20
N THR A 261 12.29 -15.90 -4.44
CA THR A 261 11.85 -17.30 -4.34
C THR A 261 10.44 -17.43 -3.78
N ALA A 262 10.13 -16.73 -2.69
CA ALA A 262 8.79 -16.75 -2.10
C ALA A 262 7.73 -16.13 -3.02
N ALA A 263 8.06 -15.06 -3.74
CA ALA A 263 7.15 -14.44 -4.68
C ALA A 263 6.82 -15.36 -5.87
N ILE A 264 7.83 -16.02 -6.45
CA ILE A 264 7.63 -17.01 -7.53
C ILE A 264 6.77 -18.17 -7.02
N ALA A 265 7.12 -18.76 -5.88
CA ALA A 265 6.35 -19.86 -5.27
C ALA A 265 4.91 -19.45 -4.94
N SER A 266 4.67 -18.22 -4.53
CA SER A 266 3.33 -17.65 -4.33
C SER A 266 2.53 -17.59 -5.63
N LEU A 267 3.13 -17.14 -6.72
CA LEU A 267 2.47 -17.10 -8.04
C LEU A 267 2.14 -18.50 -8.57
N GLU A 268 2.94 -19.51 -8.23
CA GLU A 268 2.69 -20.91 -8.56
C GLU A 268 1.62 -21.57 -7.67
N ASP A 269 1.33 -21.00 -6.50
CA ASP A 269 0.28 -21.45 -5.56
C ASP A 269 -0.96 -20.53 -5.59
N ARG A 270 -1.29 -20.07 -6.77
CA ARG A 270 -2.34 -19.07 -7.01
C ARG A 270 -3.69 -19.51 -6.44
N ALA A 271 -4.06 -20.77 -6.59
CA ALA A 271 -5.35 -21.28 -6.10
C ALA A 271 -5.50 -21.13 -4.57
N TYR A 272 -4.45 -21.39 -3.80
CA TYR A 272 -4.44 -21.17 -2.36
C TYR A 272 -4.61 -19.67 -2.02
N LEU A 273 -3.89 -18.81 -2.71
CA LEU A 273 -3.96 -17.37 -2.47
C LEU A 273 -5.32 -16.79 -2.84
N GLU A 274 -5.93 -17.25 -3.94
CA GLU A 274 -7.30 -16.85 -4.32
C GLU A 274 -8.33 -17.27 -3.27
N GLN A 275 -8.21 -18.48 -2.71
CA GLN A 275 -9.06 -18.91 -1.59
C GLN A 275 -8.85 -18.04 -0.35
N THR A 276 -7.60 -17.70 -0.05
CA THR A 276 -7.29 -16.83 1.10
C THR A 276 -7.84 -15.43 0.90
N VAL A 277 -7.71 -14.87 -0.29
CA VAL A 277 -8.31 -13.56 -0.65
C VAL A 277 -9.82 -13.61 -0.51
N ALA A 278 -10.48 -14.69 -1.01
CA ALA A 278 -11.92 -14.86 -0.90
C ALA A 278 -12.38 -14.86 0.58
N ARG A 279 -11.67 -15.58 1.46
CA ARG A 279 -11.95 -15.58 2.91
C ARG A 279 -11.78 -14.18 3.53
N ILE A 280 -10.76 -13.44 3.13
CA ILE A 280 -10.55 -12.07 3.61
C ILE A 280 -11.67 -11.15 3.12
N VAL A 281 -12.13 -11.30 1.89
CA VAL A 281 -13.26 -10.53 1.35
C VAL A 281 -14.56 -10.85 2.07
N GLU A 282 -14.86 -12.12 2.31
CA GLU A 282 -16.04 -12.55 3.09
C GLU A 282 -15.99 -11.98 4.52
N GLU A 283 -14.84 -12.11 5.17
CA GLU A 283 -14.64 -11.58 6.53
C GLU A 283 -14.67 -10.05 6.57
N ARG A 284 -14.27 -9.35 5.52
CA ARG A 284 -14.43 -7.90 5.39
C ARG A 284 -15.90 -7.48 5.46
N GLU A 285 -16.76 -8.17 4.73
CA GLU A 285 -18.20 -7.87 4.75
C GLU A 285 -18.80 -8.14 6.13
N ARG A 286 -18.41 -9.24 6.79
CA ARG A 286 -18.81 -9.53 8.16
C ARG A 286 -18.31 -8.46 9.13
N LEU A 287 -17.03 -8.12 9.07
CA LEU A 287 -16.44 -7.06 9.90
C LEU A 287 -17.17 -5.73 9.70
N TRP A 288 -17.48 -5.37 8.45
CA TRP A 288 -18.22 -4.13 8.15
C TRP A 288 -19.62 -4.13 8.78
N GLN A 289 -20.34 -5.24 8.72
CA GLN A 289 -21.65 -5.40 9.35
C GLN A 289 -21.54 -5.30 10.88
N GLU A 290 -20.64 -6.04 11.49
CA GLU A 290 -20.42 -6.05 12.94
C GLU A 290 -20.04 -4.66 13.47
N LEU A 291 -19.14 -3.95 12.81
CA LEU A 291 -18.77 -2.58 13.17
C LEU A 291 -19.96 -1.62 13.05
N GLY A 292 -20.88 -1.86 12.10
CA GLY A 292 -22.13 -1.11 11.95
C GLY A 292 -23.11 -1.29 13.10
N THR A 293 -22.99 -2.37 13.89
CA THR A 293 -23.82 -2.59 15.09
C THR A 293 -23.35 -1.80 16.31
N ILE A 294 -22.15 -1.23 16.26
CA ILE A 294 -21.57 -0.45 17.36
C ILE A 294 -22.09 1.00 17.29
N PRO A 295 -22.84 1.49 18.30
CA PRO A 295 -23.59 2.75 18.19
C PRO A 295 -22.75 3.99 17.88
N TYR A 296 -21.48 3.97 18.29
CA TYR A 296 -20.54 5.09 18.11
C TYR A 296 -19.60 4.93 16.92
N LEU A 297 -19.80 3.90 16.07
CA LEU A 297 -19.02 3.70 14.84
C LEU A 297 -19.91 3.86 13.60
N ARG A 298 -19.29 4.41 12.55
CA ARG A 298 -19.84 4.45 11.21
C ARG A 298 -18.80 3.89 10.24
N PRO A 299 -18.88 2.60 9.87
CA PRO A 299 -17.97 2.03 8.90
C PRO A 299 -18.26 2.52 7.48
N TYR A 300 -17.20 2.75 6.70
CA TYR A 300 -17.29 3.02 5.26
C TYR A 300 -17.14 1.70 4.49
N SER A 301 -17.79 1.59 3.33
CA SER A 301 -17.60 0.45 2.43
C SER A 301 -16.16 0.42 1.91
N SER A 302 -15.61 -0.78 1.76
CA SER A 302 -14.21 -0.96 1.34
C SER A 302 -14.08 -2.04 0.28
N GLN A 303 -13.14 -1.85 -0.64
CA GLN A 303 -12.70 -2.85 -1.63
C GLN A 303 -11.28 -3.40 -1.31
N ALA A 304 -10.73 -3.05 -0.12
CA ALA A 304 -9.42 -3.49 0.34
C ALA A 304 -9.54 -4.55 1.46
N ASN A 305 -8.44 -4.91 2.11
CA ASN A 305 -8.42 -5.81 3.27
C ASN A 305 -8.51 -5.06 4.61
N PHE A 306 -9.26 -3.99 4.66
CA PHE A 306 -9.51 -3.18 5.86
C PHE A 306 -10.82 -2.41 5.74
N VAL A 307 -11.33 -1.90 6.87
CA VAL A 307 -12.49 -1.03 6.95
C VAL A 307 -12.11 0.25 7.69
N LEU A 308 -12.39 1.41 7.10
CA LEU A 308 -12.29 2.70 7.77
C LEU A 308 -13.60 2.96 8.52
N CYS A 309 -13.52 3.40 9.78
CA CYS A 309 -14.68 3.71 10.61
C CYS A 309 -14.56 5.12 11.18
N GLN A 310 -15.56 5.95 10.97
CA GLN A 310 -15.71 7.19 11.70
C GLN A 310 -16.17 6.89 13.14
N VAL A 311 -15.55 7.55 14.11
CA VAL A 311 -15.88 7.44 15.54
C VAL A 311 -16.74 8.65 15.95
N LYS A 312 -17.92 8.42 16.50
CA LYS A 312 -18.86 9.45 16.88
C LYS A 312 -18.93 9.58 18.40
N GLY A 313 -19.14 10.81 18.89
CA GLY A 313 -19.35 11.07 20.32
C GLY A 313 -18.13 10.86 21.22
N ARG A 314 -16.97 10.46 20.66
CA ARG A 314 -15.71 10.29 21.38
C ARG A 314 -14.51 10.51 20.44
N ARG A 315 -13.32 10.70 21.00
CA ARG A 315 -12.09 10.92 20.20
C ARG A 315 -11.55 9.59 19.69
N ALA A 316 -11.30 9.47 18.39
CA ALA A 316 -10.81 8.23 17.76
C ALA A 316 -9.44 7.79 18.31
N GLY A 317 -8.54 8.74 18.62
CA GLY A 317 -7.26 8.43 19.24
C GLY A 317 -7.39 7.85 20.65
N GLN A 318 -8.41 8.26 21.44
CA GLN A 318 -8.70 7.66 22.74
C GLN A 318 -9.28 6.25 22.60
N LEU A 319 -10.18 6.03 21.64
CA LEU A 319 -10.69 4.70 21.33
C LEU A 319 -9.54 3.76 20.91
N LYS A 320 -8.63 4.22 20.03
CA LYS A 320 -7.43 3.45 19.64
C LYS A 320 -6.58 3.09 20.85
N ALA A 321 -6.36 4.01 21.78
CA ALA A 321 -5.57 3.75 22.99
C ALA A 321 -6.27 2.75 23.92
N ALA A 322 -7.61 2.85 24.09
CA ALA A 322 -8.38 1.90 24.89
C ALA A 322 -8.34 0.48 24.29
N LEU A 323 -8.48 0.34 22.97
CA LEU A 323 -8.33 -0.95 22.28
C LEU A 323 -6.93 -1.53 22.46
N GLU A 324 -5.89 -0.70 22.38
CA GLU A 324 -4.49 -1.13 22.60
C GLU A 324 -4.27 -1.69 24.00
N GLN A 325 -4.85 -1.08 25.05
CA GLN A 325 -4.81 -1.61 26.41
C GLN A 325 -5.49 -3.00 26.54
N GLU A 326 -6.53 -3.23 25.76
CA GLU A 326 -7.21 -4.52 25.66
C GLU A 326 -6.45 -5.54 24.77
N GLY A 327 -5.31 -5.16 24.20
CA GLY A 327 -4.49 -6.01 23.31
C GLY A 327 -5.01 -6.06 21.86
N VAL A 328 -5.88 -5.14 21.47
CA VAL A 328 -6.39 -5.04 20.09
C VAL A 328 -5.78 -3.84 19.41
N LEU A 329 -4.99 -4.07 18.36
CA LEU A 329 -4.28 -3.03 17.63
C LEU A 329 -5.08 -2.61 16.40
N VAL A 330 -5.41 -1.32 16.30
CA VAL A 330 -6.03 -0.69 15.13
C VAL A 330 -5.25 0.56 14.74
N ARG A 331 -5.42 1.03 13.51
CA ARG A 331 -4.75 2.25 13.05
C ARG A 331 -5.62 3.48 13.29
N HIS A 332 -5.01 4.55 13.80
CA HIS A 332 -5.55 5.91 13.85
C HIS A 332 -4.62 6.84 13.08
N PHE A 333 -5.16 7.91 12.52
CA PHE A 333 -4.44 8.91 11.74
C PHE A 333 -4.67 10.29 12.35
N ASP A 334 -3.61 10.94 12.81
CA ASP A 334 -3.67 12.34 13.25
C ASP A 334 -3.48 13.27 12.03
N LYS A 335 -4.46 13.23 11.13
CA LYS A 335 -4.47 14.00 9.87
C LYS A 335 -5.89 14.47 9.56
N PRO A 336 -6.05 15.65 8.95
CA PRO A 336 -7.37 16.18 8.58
C PRO A 336 -8.23 15.17 7.84
N ARG A 337 -9.53 15.13 8.15
CA ARG A 337 -10.57 14.25 7.58
C ARG A 337 -10.51 12.79 8.00
N VAL A 338 -9.47 12.33 8.67
CA VAL A 338 -9.34 10.96 9.21
C VAL A 338 -8.92 10.95 10.69
N ASP A 339 -8.80 12.12 11.30
CA ASP A 339 -8.49 12.30 12.74
C ASP A 339 -9.64 11.85 13.66
N ASP A 340 -10.85 11.77 13.12
CA ASP A 340 -12.03 11.19 13.77
C ASP A 340 -12.25 9.71 13.41
N CYS A 341 -11.31 9.07 12.72
CA CYS A 341 -11.45 7.71 12.22
C CYS A 341 -10.43 6.73 12.85
N ILE A 342 -10.84 5.47 12.90
CA ILE A 342 -9.94 4.32 13.04
C ILE A 342 -10.02 3.47 11.77
N ARG A 343 -8.92 2.85 11.35
CA ARG A 343 -8.91 1.84 10.30
C ARG A 343 -8.62 0.47 10.93
N VAL A 344 -9.49 -0.48 10.64
CA VAL A 344 -9.40 -1.85 11.12
C VAL A 344 -9.01 -2.76 9.94
N SER A 345 -7.88 -3.44 10.02
CA SER A 345 -7.51 -4.48 9.06
C SER A 345 -8.43 -5.69 9.22
N VAL A 346 -8.72 -6.39 8.12
CA VAL A 346 -9.47 -7.65 8.18
C VAL A 346 -8.58 -8.72 8.76
N GLY A 347 -9.01 -9.31 9.87
CA GLY A 347 -8.38 -10.44 10.54
C GLY A 347 -9.00 -11.78 10.13
N LYS A 348 -8.72 -12.82 10.94
CA LYS A 348 -9.50 -14.05 10.94
C LYS A 348 -10.81 -13.85 11.72
N PRO A 349 -11.82 -14.72 11.54
CA PRO A 349 -13.10 -14.59 12.24
C PRO A 349 -12.98 -14.39 13.77
N GLU A 350 -12.12 -15.16 14.43
CA GLU A 350 -11.87 -15.05 15.87
C GLU A 350 -11.27 -13.70 16.29
N GLN A 351 -10.51 -13.05 15.39
CA GLN A 351 -9.95 -11.72 15.64
C GLN A 351 -11.02 -10.63 15.51
N THR A 352 -11.93 -10.77 14.56
CA THR A 352 -13.11 -9.90 14.47
C THR A 352 -13.98 -10.03 15.71
N ASP A 353 -14.26 -11.26 16.18
CA ASP A 353 -15.07 -11.52 17.37
C ASP A 353 -14.44 -10.89 18.62
N ALA A 354 -13.11 -11.02 18.77
CA ALA A 354 -12.37 -10.40 19.87
C ALA A 354 -12.48 -8.86 19.81
N LEU A 355 -12.26 -8.24 18.65
CA LEU A 355 -12.41 -6.80 18.47
C LEU A 355 -13.82 -6.32 18.83
N VAL A 356 -14.86 -6.97 18.28
CA VAL A 356 -16.26 -6.58 18.48
C VAL A 356 -16.66 -6.75 19.96
N SER A 357 -16.19 -7.82 20.63
CA SER A 357 -16.39 -8.02 22.06
C SER A 357 -15.81 -6.87 22.89
N VAL A 358 -14.60 -6.40 22.55
CA VAL A 358 -13.99 -5.26 23.24
C VAL A 358 -14.76 -3.97 22.94
N LEU A 359 -15.11 -3.70 21.68
CA LEU A 359 -15.84 -2.48 21.29
C LEU A 359 -17.21 -2.36 21.99
N ARG A 360 -17.91 -3.49 22.23
CA ARG A 360 -19.18 -3.50 22.93
C ARG A 360 -19.07 -3.20 24.45
N ARG A 361 -17.88 -3.38 25.04
CA ARG A 361 -17.61 -3.07 26.45
C ARG A 361 -17.12 -1.63 26.67
N LEU A 362 -16.53 -1.01 25.64
CA LEU A 362 -16.02 0.37 25.67
C LEU A 362 -17.12 1.41 25.38
#